data_066ae1cccef789e64335a5bb55475192
#
_entry.id   066ae1cccef789e64335a5bb55475192
#
_cell.length_a   1.000
_cell.length_b   1.000
_cell.length_c   1.000
_cell.angle_alpha   90.00
_cell.angle_beta   90.00
_cell.angle_gamma   90.00
#
_symmetry.space_group_name_H-M   'P 1'
#
loop_
_entity.id
_entity.type
_entity.pdbx_description
1 polymer ?
#
loop_
_entity_poly.entity_id
_entity_poly.type
_entity_poly.pdbx_seq_one_letter_code
_entity_poly.pdbx_strand_id
1 'polypeptide(L)'
;MSKVSLVQLANVRFSDLSETESSVLQAVENGQEAAATGPFSIRAEILEWLCTDTDAIKKVHRHGLALRGYGIAGLLDLIHADVPFPIQMRECAFDTDIWLKSVRLRSLSFRACSLQGMNADSAVIDTNLLLINGCETH
;
A
#
# COMPACT_ATOMS: atom_id res chain seq x y z
N MET A 1 -29.27 -7.00 -1.56
CA MET A 1 -27.94 -7.56 -1.81
C MET A 1 -26.92 -6.79 -1.00
N SER A 2 -26.25 -7.43 -0.06
CA SER A 2 -25.27 -6.77 0.76
C SER A 2 -23.93 -6.71 0.03
N LYS A 3 -23.37 -5.50 -0.06
CA LYS A 3 -22.03 -5.32 -0.55
C LYS A 3 -21.05 -5.48 0.60
N VAL A 4 -20.15 -6.42 0.47
CA VAL A 4 -19.09 -6.59 1.46
C VAL A 4 -18.04 -5.51 1.22
N SER A 5 -17.73 -4.70 2.24
CA SER A 5 -16.72 -3.66 2.13
C SER A 5 -15.32 -4.22 2.31
N LEU A 6 -14.30 -3.42 1.94
CA LEU A 6 -12.91 -3.80 2.19
C LEU A 6 -12.66 -4.06 3.68
N VAL A 7 -13.24 -3.24 4.56
CA VAL A 7 -13.09 -3.42 6.00
C VAL A 7 -13.68 -4.77 6.43
N GLN A 8 -14.83 -5.15 5.88
CA GLN A 8 -15.45 -6.44 6.21
C GLN A 8 -14.59 -7.61 5.73
N LEU A 9 -14.07 -7.54 4.50
CA LEU A 9 -13.17 -8.56 3.99
C LEU A 9 -11.90 -8.66 4.84
N ALA A 10 -11.34 -7.51 5.23
CA ALA A 10 -10.14 -7.47 6.04
C ALA A 10 -10.38 -8.05 7.43
N ASN A 11 -11.56 -7.82 8.01
CA ASN A 11 -11.88 -8.37 9.32
C ASN A 11 -11.97 -9.91 9.31
N VAL A 12 -12.28 -10.50 8.18
CA VAL A 12 -12.26 -11.95 8.03
C VAL A 12 -10.82 -12.47 8.01
N ARG A 13 -9.91 -11.72 7.37
CA ARG A 13 -8.51 -12.10 7.22
C ARG A 13 -7.66 -11.70 8.42
N PHE A 14 -7.95 -10.53 8.99
CA PHE A 14 -7.22 -9.96 10.12
C PHE A 14 -8.21 -9.62 11.22
N SER A 15 -8.24 -10.42 12.27
CA SER A 15 -9.23 -10.24 13.34
C SER A 15 -8.94 -9.04 14.25
N ASP A 16 -7.78 -8.43 14.13
CA ASP A 16 -7.28 -7.38 15.02
C ASP A 16 -6.99 -6.06 14.31
N LEU A 17 -7.81 -5.70 13.32
CA LEU A 17 -7.65 -4.43 12.64
C LEU A 17 -7.74 -3.25 13.59
N SER A 18 -6.79 -2.32 13.49
CA SER A 18 -6.84 -1.07 14.22
C SER A 18 -7.80 -0.09 13.55
N GLU A 19 -8.20 0.95 14.27
CA GLU A 19 -9.02 2.01 13.70
C GLU A 19 -8.29 2.71 12.54
N THR A 20 -6.97 2.90 12.68
CA THR A 20 -6.14 3.48 11.63
C THR A 20 -6.21 2.64 10.37
N GLU A 21 -6.05 1.33 10.52
CA GLU A 21 -6.10 0.41 9.38
C GLU A 21 -7.47 0.39 8.73
N SER A 22 -8.53 0.40 9.52
CA SER A 22 -9.90 0.47 8.99
C SER A 22 -10.14 1.76 8.21
N SER A 23 -9.63 2.88 8.70
CA SER A 23 -9.76 4.17 8.02
C SER A 23 -9.04 4.16 6.68
N VAL A 24 -7.85 3.56 6.62
CA VAL A 24 -7.10 3.43 5.36
C VAL A 24 -7.90 2.60 4.36
N LEU A 25 -8.47 1.49 4.80
CA LEU A 25 -9.23 0.62 3.90
C LEU A 25 -10.47 1.32 3.35
N GLN A 26 -11.15 2.12 4.18
CA GLN A 26 -12.30 2.90 3.71
C GLN A 26 -11.89 3.92 2.65
N ALA A 27 -10.78 4.61 2.86
CA ALA A 27 -10.30 5.60 1.90
C ALA A 27 -9.92 4.93 0.57
N VAL A 28 -9.24 3.78 0.63
CA VAL A 28 -8.84 3.04 -0.56
C VAL A 28 -10.06 2.61 -1.36
N GLU A 29 -11.09 2.13 -0.70
CA GLU A 29 -12.32 1.70 -1.36
C GLU A 29 -13.03 2.88 -2.03
N ASN A 30 -12.98 4.05 -1.41
CA ASN A 30 -13.66 5.26 -1.91
C ASN A 30 -12.82 6.07 -2.88
N GLY A 31 -11.60 5.66 -3.16
CA GLY A 31 -10.71 6.37 -4.09
C GLY A 31 -10.13 7.65 -3.52
N GLN A 32 -10.02 7.75 -2.21
CA GLN A 32 -9.50 8.92 -1.53
C GLN A 32 -8.10 8.65 -0.98
N GLU A 33 -7.30 9.70 -0.85
CA GLU A 33 -6.02 9.59 -0.18
C GLU A 33 -6.27 9.42 1.33
N ALA A 34 -5.66 8.40 1.91
CA ALA A 34 -5.68 8.23 3.36
C ALA A 34 -4.54 9.05 3.96
N ALA A 35 -4.88 10.03 4.79
CA ALA A 35 -3.90 10.93 5.40
C ALA A 35 -3.90 10.75 6.91
N ALA A 36 -2.71 10.49 7.47
CA ALA A 36 -2.57 10.36 8.92
C ALA A 36 -2.62 11.72 9.59
N THR A 37 -3.35 11.81 10.68
CA THR A 37 -3.44 13.04 11.47
C THR A 37 -2.46 13.06 12.64
N GLY A 38 -1.60 12.04 12.74
CA GLY A 38 -0.60 11.92 13.80
C GLY A 38 0.36 10.78 13.48
N PRO A 39 1.18 10.36 14.45
CA PRO A 39 2.19 9.31 14.22
C PRO A 39 1.55 7.90 14.22
N PHE A 40 0.68 7.65 13.28
CA PHE A 40 0.00 6.37 13.14
C PHE A 40 0.75 5.44 12.20
N SER A 41 0.63 4.14 12.44
CA SER A 41 1.24 3.13 11.58
C SER A 41 0.21 2.09 11.15
N ILE A 42 0.52 1.44 10.03
CA ILE A 42 -0.28 0.33 9.50
C ILE A 42 0.65 -0.84 9.20
N ARG A 43 0.12 -2.05 9.26
CA ARG A 43 0.93 -3.24 9.00
C ARG A 43 1.12 -3.44 7.50
N ALA A 44 2.35 -3.76 7.11
CA ALA A 44 2.66 -4.01 5.70
C ALA A 44 1.86 -5.19 5.15
N GLU A 45 1.55 -6.20 5.97
CA GLU A 45 0.78 -7.36 5.51
C GLU A 45 -0.63 -6.98 5.05
N ILE A 46 -1.20 -5.90 5.58
CA ILE A 46 -2.50 -5.42 5.11
C ILE A 46 -2.37 -4.84 3.71
N LEU A 47 -1.31 -4.09 3.44
CA LEU A 47 -1.03 -3.56 2.10
C LEU A 47 -0.75 -4.69 1.12
N GLU A 48 -0.01 -5.70 1.56
CA GLU A 48 0.26 -6.88 0.74
C GLU A 48 -1.06 -7.59 0.37
N TRP A 49 -1.93 -7.77 1.35
CA TRP A 49 -3.24 -8.37 1.12
C TRP A 49 -4.06 -7.57 0.10
N LEU A 50 -4.08 -6.24 0.24
CA LEU A 50 -4.79 -5.37 -0.72
C LEU A 50 -4.28 -5.54 -2.14
N CYS A 51 -3.00 -5.82 -2.29
CA CYS A 51 -2.36 -5.90 -3.60
C CYS A 51 -2.36 -7.30 -4.20
N THR A 52 -2.65 -8.34 -3.40
CA THR A 52 -2.52 -9.72 -3.83
C THR A 52 -3.80 -10.54 -3.74
N ASP A 53 -4.71 -10.19 -2.86
CA ASP A 53 -5.95 -10.93 -2.68
C ASP A 53 -6.96 -10.55 -3.78
N THR A 54 -7.49 -11.55 -4.47
CA THR A 54 -8.38 -11.33 -5.60
C THR A 54 -9.63 -10.55 -5.22
N ASP A 55 -10.23 -10.87 -4.08
CA ASP A 55 -11.45 -10.19 -3.64
C ASP A 55 -11.14 -8.77 -3.17
N ALA A 56 -10.01 -8.56 -2.49
CA ALA A 56 -9.61 -7.24 -2.05
C ALA A 56 -9.32 -6.33 -3.25
N ILE A 57 -8.61 -6.85 -4.25
CA ILE A 57 -8.27 -6.08 -5.45
C ILE A 57 -9.52 -5.55 -6.14
N LYS A 58 -10.58 -6.35 -6.19
CA LYS A 58 -11.84 -5.93 -6.81
C LYS A 58 -12.52 -4.77 -6.09
N LYS A 59 -12.22 -4.58 -4.82
CA LYS A 59 -12.81 -3.50 -4.02
C LYS A 59 -11.97 -2.23 -4.01
N VAL A 60 -10.72 -2.30 -4.45
CA VAL A 60 -9.87 -1.12 -4.52
C VAL A 60 -10.34 -0.23 -5.67
N HIS A 61 -10.55 1.07 -5.35
CA HIS A 61 -10.96 2.03 -6.35
C HIS A 61 -9.87 2.18 -7.43
N ARG A 62 -10.28 2.53 -8.65
CA ARG A 62 -9.35 2.71 -9.77
C ARG A 62 -8.24 3.73 -9.50
N HIS A 63 -8.45 4.66 -8.56
CA HIS A 63 -7.41 5.60 -8.15
C HIS A 63 -6.30 4.93 -7.35
N GLY A 64 -6.51 3.69 -6.92
CA GLY A 64 -5.51 2.89 -6.28
C GLY A 64 -5.29 3.19 -4.83
N LEU A 65 -4.08 2.88 -4.37
CA LEU A 65 -3.67 3.04 -2.99
C LEU A 65 -2.91 4.36 -2.83
N ALA A 66 -3.46 5.29 -2.06
CA ALA A 66 -2.82 6.57 -1.81
C ALA A 66 -2.73 6.80 -0.30
N LEU A 67 -1.51 6.86 0.22
CA LEU A 67 -1.22 7.02 1.64
C LEU A 67 -0.35 8.23 1.89
N ARG A 68 -0.61 8.92 3.02
CA ARG A 68 0.20 10.07 3.41
C ARG A 68 0.43 10.07 4.92
N GLY A 69 1.70 10.10 5.32
CA GLY A 69 2.06 10.30 6.72
C GLY A 69 2.01 9.08 7.61
N TYR A 70 1.87 7.89 7.05
CA TYR A 70 1.80 6.65 7.85
C TYR A 70 3.18 6.01 8.00
N GLY A 71 3.40 5.36 9.14
CA GLY A 71 4.47 4.40 9.28
C GLY A 71 4.00 3.04 8.73
N ILE A 72 4.87 2.37 8.01
CA ILE A 72 4.57 1.03 7.48
C ILE A 72 5.37 0.03 8.30
N ALA A 73 4.68 -0.77 9.09
CA ALA A 73 5.30 -1.71 10.01
C ALA A 73 5.44 -3.09 9.36
N GLY A 74 6.67 -3.59 9.31
CA GLY A 74 6.97 -4.90 8.75
C GLY A 74 7.36 -4.85 7.29
N LEU A 75 7.73 -6.02 6.76
CA LEU A 75 8.20 -6.17 5.39
C LEU A 75 7.03 -6.11 4.41
N LEU A 76 7.12 -5.18 3.46
CA LEU A 76 6.16 -5.14 2.36
C LEU A 76 6.68 -6.07 1.26
N ASP A 77 6.08 -7.24 1.16
CA ASP A 77 6.48 -8.28 0.22
C ASP A 77 5.47 -8.40 -0.91
N LEU A 78 5.83 -7.87 -2.07
CA LEU A 78 5.00 -7.94 -3.28
C LEU A 78 5.71 -8.75 -4.38
N ILE A 79 6.56 -9.70 -3.98
CA ILE A 79 7.28 -10.54 -4.94
C ILE A 79 6.27 -11.31 -5.80
N HIS A 80 6.43 -11.20 -7.13
CA HIS A 80 5.57 -11.82 -8.13
C HIS A 80 4.11 -11.34 -8.13
N ALA A 81 3.79 -10.27 -7.40
CA ALA A 81 2.43 -9.72 -7.38
C ALA A 81 2.11 -9.01 -8.69
N ASP A 82 0.84 -9.08 -9.10
CA ASP A 82 0.32 -8.33 -10.23
C ASP A 82 -0.72 -7.34 -9.68
N VAL A 83 -0.35 -6.06 -9.62
CA VAL A 83 -1.17 -5.03 -8.99
C VAL A 83 -1.78 -4.15 -10.07
N PRO A 84 -3.10 -4.23 -10.28
CA PRO A 84 -3.76 -3.53 -11.39
C PRO A 84 -4.13 -2.08 -11.12
N PHE A 85 -3.66 -1.50 -10.04
CA PHE A 85 -3.96 -0.11 -9.68
C PHE A 85 -2.68 0.61 -9.28
N PRO A 86 -2.67 1.97 -9.34
CA PRO A 86 -1.49 2.72 -8.94
C PRO A 86 -1.30 2.73 -7.42
N ILE A 87 -0.06 2.86 -7.00
CA ILE A 87 0.32 3.01 -5.59
C ILE A 87 1.07 4.32 -5.42
N GLN A 88 0.58 5.18 -4.54
CA GLN A 88 1.21 6.46 -4.22
C GLN A 88 1.40 6.57 -2.72
N MET A 89 2.62 6.85 -2.28
CA MET A 89 2.92 7.03 -0.87
C MET A 89 3.67 8.33 -0.68
N ARG A 90 3.16 9.16 0.23
CA ARG A 90 3.72 10.48 0.54
C ARG A 90 4.02 10.57 2.03
N GLU A 91 5.21 11.01 2.36
CA GLU A 91 5.61 11.24 3.75
C GLU A 91 5.44 10.00 4.62
N CYS A 92 5.57 8.81 4.03
CA CYS A 92 5.49 7.54 4.75
C CYS A 92 6.87 7.06 5.16
N ALA A 93 6.95 6.32 6.26
CA ALA A 93 8.20 5.78 6.75
C ALA A 93 8.09 4.25 6.85
N PHE A 94 9.04 3.56 6.23
CA PHE A 94 9.11 2.10 6.25
C PHE A 94 10.16 1.66 7.26
N ASP A 95 9.82 0.73 8.14
CA ASP A 95 10.76 0.25 9.16
C ASP A 95 11.61 -0.93 8.68
N THR A 96 11.25 -1.53 7.54
CA THR A 96 12.06 -2.60 6.93
C THR A 96 12.09 -2.40 5.41
N ASP A 97 12.66 -3.38 4.71
CA ASP A 97 12.79 -3.34 3.26
C ASP A 97 11.44 -3.45 2.55
N ILE A 98 11.42 -3.06 1.30
CA ILE A 98 10.31 -3.27 0.38
C ILE A 98 10.79 -4.26 -0.69
N TRP A 99 10.08 -5.37 -0.84
CA TRP A 99 10.43 -6.39 -1.82
C TRP A 99 9.46 -6.35 -3.00
N LEU A 100 9.98 -5.91 -4.14
CA LEU A 100 9.20 -5.75 -5.38
C LEU A 100 9.75 -6.64 -6.50
N LYS A 101 10.48 -7.68 -6.16
CA LYS A 101 11.07 -8.57 -7.16
C LYS A 101 10.00 -9.19 -8.05
N SER A 102 10.15 -9.03 -9.36
CA SER A 102 9.23 -9.56 -10.36
C SER A 102 7.78 -9.10 -10.18
N VAL A 103 7.57 -7.96 -9.53
CA VAL A 103 6.24 -7.36 -9.38
C VAL A 103 5.80 -6.72 -10.69
N ARG A 104 4.51 -6.69 -10.92
CA ARG A 104 3.92 -5.96 -12.03
C ARG A 104 2.99 -4.90 -11.47
N LEU A 105 3.29 -3.63 -11.75
CA LEU A 105 2.57 -2.49 -11.21
C LEU A 105 2.16 -1.54 -12.33
N ARG A 106 1.02 -0.86 -12.13
CA ARG A 106 0.62 0.24 -13.02
C ARG A 106 1.55 1.43 -12.85
N SER A 107 1.68 1.90 -11.62
CA SER A 107 2.63 2.95 -11.29
C SER A 107 2.95 2.87 -9.81
N LEU A 108 4.11 3.36 -9.44
CA LEU A 108 4.56 3.38 -8.06
C LEU A 108 5.25 4.70 -7.81
N SER A 109 4.78 5.45 -6.82
CA SER A 109 5.33 6.76 -6.49
C SER A 109 5.60 6.84 -4.99
N PHE A 110 6.84 7.19 -4.64
CA PHE A 110 7.22 7.52 -3.27
C PHE A 110 7.67 8.97 -3.24
N ARG A 111 7.02 9.80 -2.42
CA ARG A 111 7.38 11.21 -2.28
C ARG A 111 7.66 11.52 -0.82
N ALA A 112 8.86 12.04 -0.54
CA ALA A 112 9.28 12.41 0.81
C ALA A 112 9.16 11.24 1.80
N CYS A 113 9.40 10.01 1.33
CA CYS A 113 9.31 8.82 2.16
C CYS A 113 10.68 8.42 2.69
N SER A 114 10.68 7.77 3.86
CA SER A 114 11.88 7.18 4.42
C SER A 114 11.86 5.68 4.12
N LEU A 115 12.82 5.22 3.32
CA LEU A 115 12.91 3.83 2.88
C LEU A 115 14.17 3.19 3.43
N GLN A 116 14.06 1.98 3.97
CA GLN A 116 15.23 1.24 4.46
C GLN A 116 15.99 0.58 3.33
N GLY A 117 15.26 -0.03 2.40
CA GLY A 117 15.84 -0.64 1.22
C GLY A 117 14.74 -1.08 0.28
N MET A 118 15.10 -1.31 -0.97
CA MET A 118 14.13 -1.73 -1.97
C MET A 118 14.79 -2.73 -2.92
N ASN A 119 14.14 -3.88 -3.11
CA ASN A 119 14.56 -4.85 -4.12
C ASN A 119 13.48 -4.88 -5.20
N ALA A 120 13.82 -4.35 -6.37
CA ALA A 120 12.90 -4.29 -7.50
C ALA A 120 13.45 -5.03 -8.72
N ASP A 121 14.24 -6.09 -8.50
CA ASP A 121 14.78 -6.90 -9.58
C ASP A 121 13.65 -7.45 -10.44
N SER A 122 13.77 -7.29 -11.76
CA SER A 122 12.79 -7.76 -12.74
C SER A 122 11.38 -7.20 -12.55
N ALA A 123 11.23 -6.08 -11.82
CA ALA A 123 9.95 -5.42 -11.67
C ALA A 123 9.53 -4.76 -12.98
N VAL A 124 8.24 -4.86 -13.31
CA VAL A 124 7.65 -4.21 -14.47
C VAL A 124 6.66 -3.17 -13.99
N ILE A 125 6.94 -1.91 -14.28
CA ILE A 125 6.09 -0.79 -13.89
C ILE A 125 5.66 -0.07 -15.15
N ASP A 126 4.35 -0.08 -15.42
CA ASP A 126 3.83 0.37 -16.72
C ASP A 126 4.08 1.84 -17.02
N THR A 127 4.01 2.71 -15.99
CA THR A 127 4.30 4.12 -16.19
C THR A 127 5.70 4.46 -15.71
N ASN A 128 5.85 4.76 -14.42
CA ASN A 128 7.16 5.14 -13.89
C ASN A 128 7.27 4.76 -12.42
N LEU A 129 8.48 4.38 -12.03
CA LEU A 129 8.85 4.37 -10.62
C LEU A 129 9.37 5.77 -10.30
N LEU A 130 8.67 6.48 -9.42
CA LEU A 130 9.04 7.84 -9.06
C LEU A 130 9.49 7.90 -7.61
N LEU A 131 10.75 8.25 -7.40
CA LEU A 131 11.28 8.60 -6.09
C LEU A 131 11.50 10.11 -6.11
N ILE A 132 10.51 10.85 -5.63
CA ILE A 132 10.47 12.31 -5.79
C ILE A 132 10.83 13.02 -4.49
N ASN A 133 11.65 14.05 -4.62
CA ASN A 133 11.95 15.07 -3.60
C ASN A 133 11.88 14.62 -2.14
N GLY A 134 13.04 14.43 -1.52
CA GLY A 134 13.12 14.17 -0.09
C GLY A 134 12.96 12.71 0.31
N CYS A 135 12.88 11.78 -0.65
CA CYS A 135 12.92 10.37 -0.30
C CYS A 135 14.31 9.99 0.18
N GLU A 136 14.38 9.32 1.32
CA GLU A 136 15.63 8.87 1.89
C GLU A 136 15.69 7.35 1.82
N THR A 137 16.84 6.82 1.34
CA THR A 137 17.12 5.39 1.33
C THR A 137 18.31 5.13 2.23
N HIS A 138 18.23 4.08 2.98
CA HIS A 138 19.30 3.71 3.92
C HIS A 138 19.94 2.40 3.54
#